data_7e66e26bff66456bc04c64831f4c2f52
#
_entry.id   7e66e26bff66456bc04c64831f4c2f52
#
_cell.length_a   1.000
_cell.length_b   1.000
_cell.length_c   1.000
_cell.angle_alpha   90.00
_cell.angle_beta   90.00
_cell.angle_gamma   90.00
#
_symmetry.space_group_name_H-M   'P 1'
#
loop_
_entity.id
_entity.type
_entity.pdbx_description
1 polymer ?
#
loop_
_entity_poly.entity_id
_entity_poly.type
_entity_poly.pdbx_seq_one_letter_code
_entity_poly.pdbx_strand_id
1 'polypeptide(L)'
;GVSIDRETLDYALVQQRSRKVVKTLTSGVAGLLKRNKVEYLTGEAKLVSATEVLVDEQQSLQAKKIIVATGSRPMHVPGFEFDEDRVLSSTGILALESLPVSLVILGAGAIGCEFAYVMNSFGVKVILVEALDHLLPTEDVDVCAVLENSFSKSGIAVHTSTRASVLSRYSDHVTVSLTSANGQNTEVSAERALVVFGRSPNTQSLGLEAVGVSLDKRGFIPV
;
A
#
# COMPACT_ATOMS: atom_id res chain seq x y z
N GLY A 1 3.40 34.23 -10.93
CA GLY A 1 3.71 33.07 -10.11
C GLY A 1 2.95 33.12 -8.79
N VAL A 2 2.69 31.97 -8.22
CA VAL A 2 2.17 31.85 -6.84
C VAL A 2 3.34 31.45 -5.94
N SER A 3 3.57 32.21 -4.89
CA SER A 3 4.50 31.83 -3.82
C SER A 3 3.69 31.17 -2.69
N ILE A 4 4.14 30.03 -2.24
CA ILE A 4 3.53 29.34 -1.10
C ILE A 4 4.52 29.42 0.06
N ASP A 5 4.05 29.93 1.19
CA ASP A 5 4.79 29.88 2.43
C ASP A 5 4.70 28.46 3.02
N ARG A 6 5.79 27.71 2.91
CA ARG A 6 5.84 26.33 3.42
C ARG A 6 5.87 26.25 4.95
N GLU A 7 6.23 27.33 5.65
CA GLU A 7 6.23 27.39 7.11
C GLU A 7 4.82 27.37 7.69
N THR A 8 3.82 27.75 6.88
CA THR A 8 2.40 27.70 7.29
C THR A 8 1.68 26.43 6.91
N LEU A 9 2.36 25.45 6.30
CA LEU A 9 1.75 24.19 5.90
C LEU A 9 1.47 23.33 7.14
N ASP A 10 0.20 23.09 7.43
CA ASP A 10 -0.26 22.20 8.48
C ASP A 10 -0.73 20.86 7.88
N TYR A 11 0.10 19.83 8.02
CA TYR A 11 -0.23 18.49 7.49
C TYR A 11 -1.44 17.86 8.20
N ALA A 12 -1.70 18.19 9.46
CA ALA A 12 -2.86 17.69 10.19
C ALA A 12 -4.17 18.12 9.49
N LEU A 13 -4.22 19.34 8.95
CA LEU A 13 -5.36 19.80 8.15
C LEU A 13 -5.52 19.01 6.84
N VAL A 14 -4.42 18.64 6.19
CA VAL A 14 -4.45 17.80 4.98
C VAL A 14 -5.01 16.42 5.31
N GLN A 15 -4.54 15.82 6.40
CA GLN A 15 -5.00 14.52 6.87
C GLN A 15 -6.49 14.56 7.24
N GLN A 16 -6.94 15.56 8.01
CA GLN A 16 -8.36 15.75 8.36
C GLN A 16 -9.24 15.90 7.12
N ARG A 17 -8.79 16.69 6.12
CA ARG A 17 -9.49 16.79 4.84
C ARG A 17 -9.61 15.44 4.14
N SER A 18 -8.52 14.67 4.09
CA SER A 18 -8.51 13.31 3.54
C SER A 18 -9.57 12.42 4.22
N ARG A 19 -9.61 12.41 5.55
CA ARG A 19 -10.62 11.62 6.31
C ARG A 19 -12.04 12.08 6.05
N LYS A 20 -12.26 13.39 5.93
CA LYS A 20 -13.58 13.95 5.59
C LYS A 20 -14.03 13.51 4.19
N VAL A 21 -13.14 13.54 3.20
CA VAL A 21 -13.43 13.07 1.84
C VAL A 21 -13.79 11.59 1.83
N VAL A 22 -12.99 10.74 2.49
CA VAL A 22 -13.28 9.30 2.63
C VAL A 22 -14.66 9.09 3.25
N LYS A 23 -14.98 9.77 4.37
CA LYS A 23 -16.28 9.65 5.03
C LYS A 23 -17.44 10.07 4.11
N THR A 24 -17.27 11.11 3.32
CA THR A 24 -18.29 11.58 2.37
C THR A 24 -18.54 10.53 1.28
N LEU A 25 -17.47 9.98 0.70
CA LEU A 25 -17.56 8.98 -0.36
C LEU A 25 -18.17 7.67 0.15
N THR A 26 -17.73 7.17 1.29
CA THR A 26 -18.29 5.93 1.88
C THR A 26 -19.75 6.07 2.27
N SER A 27 -20.15 7.24 2.82
CA SER A 27 -21.55 7.54 3.10
C SER A 27 -22.39 7.63 1.81
N GLY A 28 -21.81 8.16 0.73
CA GLY A 28 -22.43 8.18 -0.59
C GLY A 28 -22.70 6.77 -1.15
N VAL A 29 -21.73 5.86 -1.03
CA VAL A 29 -21.91 4.45 -1.42
C VAL A 29 -23.01 3.79 -0.57
N ALA A 30 -22.99 3.96 0.75
CA ALA A 30 -24.04 3.43 1.63
C ALA A 30 -25.43 3.94 1.25
N GLY A 31 -25.53 5.24 0.90
CA GLY A 31 -26.77 5.86 0.40
C GLY A 31 -27.24 5.27 -0.93
N LEU A 32 -26.31 4.94 -1.84
CA LEU A 32 -26.60 4.28 -3.12
C LEU A 32 -27.17 2.86 -2.89
N LEU A 33 -26.53 2.06 -2.05
CA LEU A 33 -26.99 0.72 -1.69
C LEU A 33 -28.43 0.79 -1.13
N LYS A 34 -28.66 1.66 -0.16
CA LYS A 34 -29.99 1.85 0.44
C LYS A 34 -31.06 2.25 -0.58
N ARG A 35 -30.77 3.21 -1.47
CA ARG A 35 -31.72 3.65 -2.51
C ARG A 35 -32.08 2.53 -3.49
N ASN A 36 -31.12 1.68 -3.79
CA ASN A 36 -31.32 0.54 -4.68
C ASN A 36 -31.83 -0.70 -3.94
N LYS A 37 -32.20 -0.59 -2.67
CA LYS A 37 -32.70 -1.70 -1.86
C LYS A 37 -31.74 -2.89 -1.78
N VAL A 38 -30.44 -2.61 -1.83
CA VAL A 38 -29.40 -3.62 -1.62
C VAL A 38 -29.23 -3.79 -0.12
N GLU A 39 -29.39 -5.00 0.36
CA GLU A 39 -29.10 -5.36 1.74
C GLU A 39 -27.61 -5.35 1.96
N TYR A 40 -27.16 -4.66 3.01
CA TYR A 40 -25.75 -4.55 3.38
C TYR A 40 -25.52 -5.26 4.71
N LEU A 41 -24.73 -6.31 4.68
CA LEU A 41 -24.35 -7.09 5.86
C LEU A 41 -22.87 -6.88 6.17
N THR A 42 -22.55 -6.77 7.44
CA THR A 42 -21.17 -6.70 7.94
C THR A 42 -20.83 -8.02 8.60
N GLY A 43 -19.68 -8.59 8.31
CA GLY A 43 -19.22 -9.85 8.90
C GLY A 43 -18.18 -10.57 8.05
N GLU A 44 -17.67 -11.66 8.57
CA GLU A 44 -16.78 -12.56 7.83
C GLU A 44 -17.58 -13.57 7.01
N ALA A 45 -17.42 -13.51 5.68
CA ALA A 45 -18.15 -14.36 4.76
C ALA A 45 -17.32 -15.57 4.31
N LYS A 46 -17.94 -16.75 4.26
CA LYS A 46 -17.35 -17.99 3.78
C LYS A 46 -18.31 -18.67 2.80
N LEU A 47 -17.80 -19.13 1.66
CA LEU A 47 -18.53 -19.95 0.72
C LEU A 47 -18.69 -21.36 1.29
N VAL A 48 -19.92 -21.84 1.37
CA VAL A 48 -20.25 -23.21 1.77
C VAL A 48 -20.57 -24.05 0.52
N SER A 49 -21.19 -23.42 -0.46
CA SER A 49 -21.47 -24.04 -1.76
C SER A 49 -21.49 -22.98 -2.87
N ALA A 50 -21.72 -23.40 -4.10
CA ALA A 50 -21.86 -22.48 -5.24
C ALA A 50 -23.04 -21.49 -5.13
N THR A 51 -23.96 -21.73 -4.19
CA THR A 51 -25.17 -20.91 -3.99
C THR A 51 -25.38 -20.50 -2.53
N GLU A 52 -24.42 -20.79 -1.63
CA GLU A 52 -24.56 -20.53 -0.20
C GLU A 52 -23.33 -19.82 0.36
N VAL A 53 -23.59 -18.75 1.10
CA VAL A 53 -22.59 -17.98 1.85
C VAL A 53 -22.96 -17.99 3.32
N LEU A 54 -22.04 -18.34 4.18
CA LEU A 54 -22.15 -18.26 5.64
C LEU A 54 -21.48 -17.00 6.15
N VAL A 55 -22.18 -16.20 6.93
CA VAL A 55 -21.65 -14.95 7.54
C VAL A 55 -21.49 -15.19 9.04
N ASP A 56 -20.30 -14.89 9.57
CA ASP A 56 -19.91 -15.05 10.98
C ASP A 56 -20.25 -16.45 11.55
N GLU A 57 -20.16 -17.51 10.71
CA GLU A 57 -20.50 -18.89 11.06
C GLU A 57 -21.95 -19.09 11.59
N GLN A 58 -22.82 -18.11 11.44
CA GLN A 58 -24.17 -18.10 12.03
C GLN A 58 -25.27 -17.87 11.00
N GLN A 59 -25.10 -16.94 10.07
CA GLN A 59 -26.14 -16.56 9.13
C GLN A 59 -25.86 -17.17 7.76
N SER A 60 -26.72 -18.10 7.32
CA SER A 60 -26.68 -18.63 5.97
C SER A 60 -27.47 -17.76 4.99
N LEU A 61 -26.88 -17.44 3.87
CA LEU A 61 -27.46 -16.68 2.77
C LEU A 61 -27.47 -17.53 1.49
N GLN A 62 -28.64 -17.63 0.86
CA GLN A 62 -28.80 -18.31 -0.42
C GLN A 62 -28.77 -17.31 -1.57
N ALA A 63 -27.96 -17.58 -2.60
CA ALA A 63 -27.82 -16.72 -3.76
C ALA A 63 -27.74 -17.53 -5.06
N LYS A 64 -28.41 -17.06 -6.11
CA LYS A 64 -28.32 -17.68 -7.44
C LYS A 64 -26.94 -17.47 -8.09
N LYS A 65 -26.28 -16.37 -7.78
CA LYS A 65 -24.96 -15.97 -8.27
C LYS A 65 -24.21 -15.29 -7.14
N ILE A 66 -22.91 -15.55 -7.03
CA ILE A 66 -22.03 -14.97 -6.04
C ILE A 66 -20.89 -14.30 -6.77
N ILE A 67 -20.56 -13.06 -6.38
CA ILE A 67 -19.39 -12.33 -6.85
C ILE A 67 -18.40 -12.24 -5.69
N VAL A 68 -17.22 -12.82 -5.88
CA VAL A 68 -16.11 -12.71 -4.93
C VAL A 68 -15.27 -11.49 -5.29
N ALA A 69 -15.37 -10.44 -4.46
CA ALA A 69 -14.66 -9.17 -4.66
C ALA A 69 -14.01 -8.72 -3.34
N THR A 70 -13.29 -9.63 -2.70
CA THR A 70 -12.74 -9.48 -1.34
C THR A 70 -11.49 -8.59 -1.26
N GLY A 71 -10.97 -8.15 -2.41
CA GLY A 71 -9.84 -7.22 -2.47
C GLY A 71 -8.52 -7.83 -2.05
N SER A 72 -7.64 -6.97 -1.54
CA SER A 72 -6.28 -7.34 -1.16
C SER A 72 -5.80 -6.48 0.01
N ARG A 73 -4.72 -6.92 0.65
CA ARG A 73 -4.04 -6.23 1.75
C ARG A 73 -2.56 -6.02 1.44
N PRO A 74 -1.84 -5.12 2.13
CA PRO A 74 -0.39 -5.04 2.05
C PRO A 74 0.26 -6.41 2.28
N MET A 75 1.26 -6.75 1.48
CA MET A 75 1.95 -8.03 1.58
C MET A 75 2.92 -8.01 2.77
N HIS A 76 2.80 -8.98 3.67
CA HIS A 76 3.78 -9.20 4.72
C HIS A 76 5.01 -9.93 4.16
N VAL A 77 6.18 -9.38 4.42
CA VAL A 77 7.47 -9.98 4.05
C VAL A 77 8.29 -10.18 5.32
N PRO A 78 8.78 -11.40 5.61
CA PRO A 78 9.60 -11.67 6.78
C PRO A 78 10.82 -10.75 6.86
N GLY A 79 11.05 -10.16 8.03
CA GLY A 79 12.10 -9.18 8.28
C GLY A 79 11.72 -7.72 7.96
N PHE A 80 10.51 -7.50 7.41
CA PHE A 80 9.97 -6.18 7.06
C PHE A 80 8.54 -6.00 7.59
N GLU A 81 8.25 -6.57 8.76
CA GLU A 81 6.92 -6.52 9.37
C GLU A 81 6.53 -5.08 9.71
N PHE A 82 5.25 -4.76 9.50
CA PHE A 82 4.70 -3.45 9.86
C PHE A 82 4.45 -3.39 11.37
N ASP A 83 4.83 -2.27 11.99
CA ASP A 83 4.41 -1.87 13.33
C ASP A 83 3.48 -0.65 13.30
N GLU A 84 3.30 -0.08 12.10
CA GLU A 84 2.50 1.11 11.79
C GLU A 84 2.93 2.36 12.59
N ASP A 85 4.13 2.32 13.14
CA ASP A 85 4.84 3.46 13.75
C ASP A 85 6.14 3.75 13.02
N ARG A 86 7.16 2.89 13.16
CA ARG A 86 8.46 3.05 12.48
C ARG A 86 8.46 2.40 11.10
N VAL A 87 7.79 1.30 10.95
CA VAL A 87 7.65 0.57 9.68
C VAL A 87 6.19 0.55 9.26
N LEU A 88 5.89 1.34 8.24
CA LEU A 88 4.55 1.59 7.77
C LEU A 88 4.19 0.69 6.59
N SER A 89 2.96 0.25 6.56
CA SER A 89 2.31 -0.21 5.32
C SER A 89 1.72 0.97 4.54
N SER A 90 1.17 0.69 3.34
CA SER A 90 0.39 1.67 2.59
C SER A 90 -0.88 2.13 3.34
N THR A 91 -1.35 1.38 4.33
CA THR A 91 -2.46 1.77 5.21
C THR A 91 -1.97 2.72 6.31
N GLY A 92 -0.86 2.39 6.96
CA GLY A 92 -0.30 3.21 8.04
C GLY A 92 0.14 4.59 7.58
N ILE A 93 0.80 4.69 6.42
CA ILE A 93 1.24 6.00 5.91
C ILE A 93 0.05 6.93 5.61
N LEU A 94 -1.10 6.40 5.19
CA LEU A 94 -2.34 7.17 5.01
C LEU A 94 -2.98 7.62 6.32
N ALA A 95 -2.60 6.99 7.44
CA ALA A 95 -3.11 7.31 8.76
C ALA A 95 -2.21 8.29 9.54
N LEU A 96 -1.03 8.64 9.03
CA LEU A 96 -0.12 9.56 9.68
C LEU A 96 -0.78 10.92 9.93
N GLU A 97 -0.66 11.41 11.15
CA GLU A 97 -1.14 12.74 11.57
C GLU A 97 -0.04 13.80 11.49
N SER A 98 1.23 13.38 11.42
CA SER A 98 2.40 14.25 11.28
C SER A 98 3.37 13.69 10.24
N LEU A 99 4.08 14.60 9.57
CA LEU A 99 5.12 14.22 8.60
C LEU A 99 6.38 13.76 9.32
N PRO A 100 7.02 12.66 8.88
CA PRO A 100 8.37 12.34 9.33
C PRO A 100 9.39 13.31 8.71
N VAL A 101 10.52 13.48 9.34
CA VAL A 101 11.65 14.26 8.77
C VAL A 101 12.25 13.55 7.55
N SER A 102 12.26 12.21 7.59
CA SER A 102 12.80 11.38 6.51
C SER A 102 12.05 10.05 6.41
N LEU A 103 11.99 9.53 5.17
CA LEU A 103 11.29 8.30 4.84
C LEU A 103 12.12 7.48 3.86
N VAL A 104 12.38 6.22 4.20
CA VAL A 104 12.86 5.23 3.22
C VAL A 104 11.67 4.42 2.72
N ILE A 105 11.51 4.35 1.40
CA ILE A 105 10.43 3.61 0.74
C ILE A 105 11.05 2.38 0.07
N LEU A 106 10.56 1.20 0.43
CA LEU A 106 11.01 -0.08 -0.08
C LEU A 106 9.97 -0.65 -1.05
N GLY A 107 10.31 -0.62 -2.33
CA GLY A 107 9.47 -0.94 -3.48
C GLY A 107 9.03 0.30 -4.25
N ALA A 108 9.35 0.36 -5.53
CA ALA A 108 9.04 1.48 -6.42
C ALA A 108 7.99 1.13 -7.49
N GLY A 109 7.00 0.33 -7.12
CA GLY A 109 5.75 0.23 -7.88
C GLY A 109 4.91 1.50 -7.75
N ALA A 110 3.70 1.51 -8.30
CA ALA A 110 2.81 2.68 -8.29
C ALA A 110 2.66 3.31 -6.90
N ILE A 111 2.37 2.50 -5.87
CA ILE A 111 2.19 2.96 -4.49
C ILE A 111 3.47 3.65 -3.95
N GLY A 112 4.64 3.04 -4.16
CA GLY A 112 5.91 3.60 -3.70
C GLY A 112 6.23 4.92 -4.38
N CYS A 113 6.04 5.02 -5.69
CA CYS A 113 6.26 6.24 -6.47
C CYS A 113 5.29 7.37 -6.08
N GLU A 114 4.00 7.06 -5.88
CA GLU A 114 3.01 8.04 -5.45
C GLU A 114 3.35 8.61 -4.07
N PHE A 115 3.68 7.77 -3.09
CA PHE A 115 4.09 8.25 -1.77
C PHE A 115 5.44 8.97 -1.79
N ALA A 116 6.40 8.55 -2.62
CA ALA A 116 7.66 9.27 -2.78
C ALA A 116 7.40 10.71 -3.24
N TYR A 117 6.55 10.88 -4.25
CA TYR A 117 6.17 12.20 -4.75
C TYR A 117 5.43 13.03 -3.69
N VAL A 118 4.40 12.46 -3.07
CA VAL A 118 3.58 13.17 -2.07
C VAL A 118 4.43 13.61 -0.88
N MET A 119 5.20 12.70 -0.27
CA MET A 119 6.01 13.01 0.91
C MET A 119 7.10 14.02 0.60
N ASN A 120 7.80 13.87 -0.52
CA ASN A 120 8.80 14.83 -0.96
C ASN A 120 8.19 16.23 -1.22
N SER A 121 6.98 16.30 -1.79
CA SER A 121 6.29 17.57 -2.01
C SER A 121 5.97 18.31 -0.71
N PHE A 122 5.79 17.58 0.39
CA PHE A 122 5.63 18.14 1.73
C PHE A 122 6.97 18.41 2.45
N GLY A 123 8.10 18.20 1.80
CA GLY A 123 9.42 18.49 2.35
C GLY A 123 10.07 17.34 3.14
N VAL A 124 9.49 16.14 3.13
CA VAL A 124 10.11 14.94 3.71
C VAL A 124 11.31 14.54 2.86
N LYS A 125 12.44 14.20 3.48
CA LYS A 125 13.60 13.62 2.78
C LYS A 125 13.27 12.18 2.40
N VAL A 126 13.16 11.88 1.10
CA VAL A 126 12.76 10.58 0.62
C VAL A 126 13.92 9.81 -0.02
N ILE A 127 14.07 8.56 0.40
CA ILE A 127 14.94 7.55 -0.25
C ILE A 127 14.01 6.48 -0.80
N LEU A 128 14.05 6.24 -2.12
CA LEU A 128 13.23 5.23 -2.81
C LEU A 128 14.14 4.10 -3.29
N VAL A 129 13.85 2.86 -2.87
CA VAL A 129 14.66 1.68 -3.15
C VAL A 129 13.85 0.67 -3.96
N GLU A 130 14.41 0.21 -5.09
CA GLU A 130 13.82 -0.79 -5.97
C GLU A 130 14.84 -1.87 -6.32
N ALA A 131 14.40 -3.13 -6.19
CA ALA A 131 15.24 -4.28 -6.50
C ALA A 131 15.44 -4.50 -8.00
N LEU A 132 14.49 -4.05 -8.81
CA LEU A 132 14.55 -4.12 -10.27
C LEU A 132 15.30 -2.91 -10.83
N ASP A 133 15.56 -2.93 -12.12
CA ASP A 133 16.45 -1.97 -12.81
C ASP A 133 15.80 -0.61 -13.09
N HIS A 134 14.49 -0.48 -12.95
CA HIS A 134 13.77 0.78 -13.11
C HIS A 134 12.57 0.90 -12.16
N LEU A 135 12.05 2.11 -11.99
CA LEU A 135 10.79 2.39 -11.28
C LEU A 135 9.61 1.81 -12.08
N LEU A 136 8.47 1.59 -11.42
CA LEU A 136 7.23 1.10 -12.05
C LEU A 136 7.49 -0.13 -12.95
N PRO A 137 7.90 -1.28 -12.40
CA PRO A 137 8.41 -2.42 -13.18
C PRO A 137 7.42 -3.03 -14.19
N THR A 138 6.17 -2.63 -14.18
CA THR A 138 5.13 -3.08 -15.12
C THR A 138 4.91 -2.11 -16.28
N GLU A 139 5.55 -0.95 -16.25
CA GLU A 139 5.37 0.10 -17.23
C GLU A 139 6.51 0.11 -18.26
N ASP A 140 6.34 0.85 -19.34
CA ASP A 140 7.32 1.04 -20.39
C ASP A 140 8.56 1.78 -19.86
N VAL A 141 9.75 1.30 -20.22
CA VAL A 141 11.03 1.82 -19.73
C VAL A 141 11.22 3.30 -20.07
N ASP A 142 10.77 3.74 -21.23
CA ASP A 142 10.89 5.16 -21.64
C ASP A 142 10.03 6.07 -20.74
N VAL A 143 8.85 5.58 -20.35
CA VAL A 143 7.99 6.29 -19.38
C VAL A 143 8.61 6.32 -17.98
N CYS A 144 9.18 5.19 -17.56
CA CYS A 144 9.89 5.08 -16.28
C CYS A 144 11.06 6.03 -16.17
N ALA A 145 11.87 6.16 -17.23
CA ALA A 145 13.00 7.08 -17.28
C ALA A 145 12.60 8.55 -17.10
N VAL A 146 11.44 8.95 -17.62
CA VAL A 146 10.90 10.31 -17.42
C VAL A 146 10.59 10.55 -15.94
N LEU A 147 9.98 9.56 -15.26
CA LEU A 147 9.65 9.65 -13.84
C LEU A 147 10.92 9.70 -12.98
N GLU A 148 11.91 8.84 -13.24
CA GLU A 148 13.20 8.81 -12.54
C GLU A 148 13.93 10.14 -12.62
N ASN A 149 13.97 10.72 -13.82
CA ASN A 149 14.56 12.05 -14.04
C ASN A 149 13.80 13.14 -13.24
N SER A 150 12.48 13.05 -13.19
CA SER A 150 11.66 13.97 -12.41
C SER A 150 11.92 13.86 -10.91
N PHE A 151 12.00 12.64 -10.40
CA PHE A 151 12.28 12.36 -8.99
C PHE A 151 13.67 12.85 -8.58
N SER A 152 14.69 12.56 -9.37
CA SER A 152 16.06 13.03 -9.15
C SER A 152 16.12 14.57 -9.09
N LYS A 153 15.46 15.26 -10.03
CA LYS A 153 15.38 16.73 -10.04
C LYS A 153 14.63 17.30 -8.84
N SER A 154 13.69 16.54 -8.29
CA SER A 154 12.92 16.93 -7.09
C SER A 154 13.68 16.65 -5.79
N GLY A 155 14.85 16.00 -5.84
CA GLY A 155 15.66 15.67 -4.68
C GLY A 155 15.30 14.35 -3.99
N ILE A 156 14.51 13.49 -4.64
CA ILE A 156 14.28 12.12 -4.17
C ILE A 156 15.52 11.28 -4.51
N ALA A 157 16.12 10.63 -3.51
CA ALA A 157 17.22 9.70 -3.74
C ALA A 157 16.67 8.36 -4.24
N VAL A 158 16.92 8.03 -5.51
CA VAL A 158 16.43 6.81 -6.15
C VAL A 158 17.57 5.78 -6.23
N HIS A 159 17.33 4.57 -5.74
CA HIS A 159 18.22 3.41 -5.79
C HIS A 159 17.52 2.27 -6.50
N THR A 160 17.69 2.14 -7.81
CA THR A 160 17.28 0.98 -8.62
C THR A 160 18.33 -0.12 -8.58
N SER A 161 18.02 -1.31 -9.06
CA SER A 161 18.91 -2.48 -9.00
C SER A 161 19.51 -2.70 -7.61
N THR A 162 18.75 -2.36 -6.57
CA THR A 162 19.21 -2.33 -5.18
C THR A 162 18.21 -3.06 -4.27
N ARG A 163 18.67 -4.10 -3.62
CA ARG A 163 17.85 -4.94 -2.76
C ARG A 163 17.99 -4.56 -1.29
N ALA A 164 16.88 -4.32 -0.60
CA ALA A 164 16.84 -4.25 0.85
C ALA A 164 16.95 -5.67 1.44
N SER A 165 17.83 -5.88 2.43
CA SER A 165 18.09 -7.19 3.02
C SER A 165 17.78 -7.28 4.51
N VAL A 166 18.07 -6.22 5.27
CA VAL A 166 17.82 -6.15 6.72
C VAL A 166 17.19 -4.80 7.03
N LEU A 167 16.13 -4.81 7.85
CA LEU A 167 15.53 -3.62 8.41
C LEU A 167 15.61 -3.70 9.93
N SER A 168 16.29 -2.75 10.55
CA SER A 168 16.42 -2.63 12.00
C SER A 168 15.63 -1.43 12.50
N ARG A 169 14.95 -1.60 13.64
CA ARG A 169 14.12 -0.57 14.27
C ARG A 169 14.78 -0.05 15.53
N TYR A 170 14.79 1.26 15.67
CA TYR A 170 15.24 1.96 16.87
C TYR A 170 14.12 2.87 17.40
N SER A 171 14.32 3.47 18.55
CA SER A 171 13.29 4.32 19.18
C SER A 171 12.93 5.56 18.36
N ASP A 172 13.87 6.10 17.59
CA ASP A 172 13.76 7.35 16.86
C ASP A 172 13.95 7.22 15.34
N HIS A 173 14.47 6.08 14.86
CA HIS A 173 14.74 5.85 13.44
C HIS A 173 14.69 4.36 13.06
N VAL A 174 14.81 4.11 11.79
CA VAL A 174 15.07 2.78 11.20
C VAL A 174 16.36 2.81 10.40
N THR A 175 17.04 1.67 10.31
CA THR A 175 18.14 1.47 9.34
C THR A 175 17.80 0.35 8.39
N VAL A 176 18.20 0.48 7.13
CA VAL A 176 18.00 -0.53 6.10
C VAL A 176 19.33 -0.82 5.42
N SER A 177 19.72 -2.09 5.45
CA SER A 177 20.88 -2.58 4.71
C SER A 177 20.48 -2.80 3.26
N LEU A 178 21.23 -2.21 2.34
CA LEU A 178 21.02 -2.24 0.91
C LEU A 178 22.20 -2.95 0.22
N THR A 179 21.88 -3.80 -0.76
CA THR A 179 22.86 -4.44 -1.61
C THR A 179 22.54 -4.10 -3.06
N SER A 180 23.44 -3.38 -3.73
CA SER A 180 23.32 -3.03 -5.14
C SER A 180 23.72 -4.20 -6.06
N ALA A 181 23.37 -4.12 -7.35
CA ALA A 181 23.63 -5.18 -8.32
C ALA A 181 25.12 -5.55 -8.46
N ASN A 182 26.04 -4.61 -8.19
CA ASN A 182 27.48 -4.85 -8.18
C ASN A 182 28.01 -5.49 -6.89
N GLY A 183 27.11 -5.84 -5.95
CA GLY A 183 27.44 -6.44 -4.66
C GLY A 183 27.91 -5.45 -3.58
N GLN A 184 27.86 -4.16 -3.84
CA GLN A 184 28.19 -3.15 -2.84
C GLN A 184 27.09 -3.09 -1.76
N ASN A 185 27.52 -3.20 -0.51
CA ASN A 185 26.64 -3.04 0.63
C ASN A 185 26.73 -1.60 1.16
N THR A 186 25.57 -1.01 1.39
CA THR A 186 25.41 0.30 2.02
C THR A 186 24.31 0.24 3.07
N GLU A 187 24.28 1.20 3.96
CA GLU A 187 23.19 1.34 4.93
C GLU A 187 22.58 2.73 4.79
N VAL A 188 21.25 2.79 4.84
CA VAL A 188 20.51 4.06 4.88
C VAL A 188 19.68 4.12 6.15
N SER A 189 19.54 5.34 6.67
CA SER A 189 18.73 5.61 7.87
C SER A 189 17.65 6.61 7.55
N ALA A 190 16.48 6.43 8.14
CA ALA A 190 15.36 7.37 8.06
C ALA A 190 14.53 7.30 9.35
N GLU A 191 13.75 8.34 9.62
CA GLU A 191 12.84 8.32 10.77
C GLU A 191 11.81 7.20 10.67
N ARG A 192 11.32 6.92 9.45
CA ARG A 192 10.36 5.85 9.18
C ARG A 192 10.70 5.10 7.89
N ALA A 193 10.22 3.87 7.80
CA ALA A 193 10.22 3.09 6.56
C ALA A 193 8.78 2.89 6.06
N LEU A 194 8.59 2.94 4.75
CA LEU A 194 7.37 2.49 4.08
C LEU A 194 7.70 1.23 3.28
N VAL A 195 7.05 0.12 3.60
CA VAL A 195 7.26 -1.16 2.90
C VAL A 195 6.08 -1.44 1.97
N VAL A 196 6.35 -1.42 0.66
CA VAL A 196 5.33 -1.56 -0.39
C VAL A 196 5.77 -2.52 -1.50
N PHE A 197 6.26 -3.70 -1.10
CA PHE A 197 6.71 -4.75 -2.02
C PHE A 197 5.60 -5.39 -2.84
N GLY A 198 4.33 -5.11 -2.53
CA GLY A 198 3.19 -5.64 -3.24
C GLY A 198 1.97 -5.83 -2.34
N ARG A 199 0.99 -6.56 -2.89
CA ARG A 199 -0.26 -6.85 -2.21
C ARG A 199 -0.54 -8.34 -2.24
N SER A 200 -1.17 -8.85 -1.18
CA SER A 200 -1.68 -10.22 -1.08
C SER A 200 -3.20 -10.21 -1.22
N PRO A 201 -3.80 -11.13 -1.98
CA PRO A 201 -5.24 -11.21 -2.13
C PRO A 201 -5.91 -11.69 -0.83
N ASN A 202 -7.12 -11.24 -0.59
CA ASN A 202 -7.94 -11.69 0.54
C ASN A 202 -8.77 -12.91 0.11
N THR A 203 -8.10 -14.00 -0.19
CA THR A 203 -8.69 -15.27 -0.66
C THR A 203 -8.63 -16.40 0.37
N GLN A 204 -7.88 -16.20 1.45
CA GLN A 204 -7.74 -17.18 2.52
C GLN A 204 -9.07 -17.34 3.28
N SER A 205 -9.36 -18.56 3.69
CA SER A 205 -10.54 -18.92 4.51
C SER A 205 -11.91 -18.62 3.88
N LEU A 206 -11.95 -18.25 2.60
CA LEU A 206 -13.21 -17.96 1.89
C LEU A 206 -14.01 -19.22 1.48
N GLY A 207 -13.45 -20.44 1.61
CA GLY A 207 -14.10 -21.66 1.17
C GLY A 207 -14.11 -21.85 -0.35
N LEU A 208 -13.19 -21.23 -1.08
CA LEU A 208 -13.12 -21.27 -2.56
C LEU A 208 -12.96 -22.70 -3.11
N GLU A 209 -12.18 -23.54 -2.42
CA GLU A 209 -11.95 -24.95 -2.80
C GLU A 209 -13.24 -25.76 -2.76
N ALA A 210 -14.13 -25.48 -1.79
CA ALA A 210 -15.42 -26.15 -1.67
C ALA A 210 -16.36 -25.91 -2.88
N VAL A 211 -16.11 -24.84 -3.63
CA VAL A 211 -16.89 -24.44 -4.81
C VAL A 211 -16.09 -24.62 -6.13
N GLY A 212 -14.95 -25.31 -6.05
CA GLY A 212 -14.16 -25.65 -7.24
C GLY A 212 -13.33 -24.49 -7.81
N VAL A 213 -13.14 -23.41 -7.05
CA VAL A 213 -12.29 -22.27 -7.44
C VAL A 213 -10.85 -22.53 -6.98
N SER A 214 -9.93 -22.65 -7.94
CA SER A 214 -8.50 -22.80 -7.68
C SER A 214 -7.79 -21.45 -7.55
N LEU A 215 -6.69 -21.44 -6.79
CA LEU A 215 -5.82 -20.29 -6.64
C LEU A 215 -4.50 -20.53 -7.38
N ASP A 216 -3.88 -19.46 -7.87
CA ASP A 216 -2.52 -19.52 -8.38
C ASP A 216 -1.49 -19.64 -7.22
N LYS A 217 -0.20 -19.77 -7.56
CA LYS A 217 0.90 -19.89 -6.58
C LYS A 217 1.04 -18.67 -5.64
N ARG A 218 0.44 -17.54 -6.01
CA ARG A 218 0.46 -16.29 -5.25
C ARG A 218 -0.85 -16.07 -4.48
N GLY A 219 -1.79 -17.01 -4.57
CA GLY A 219 -3.09 -16.95 -3.91
C GLY A 219 -4.16 -16.14 -4.65
N PHE A 220 -3.91 -15.71 -5.89
CA PHE A 220 -4.93 -15.03 -6.71
C PHE A 220 -5.87 -16.01 -7.37
N ILE A 221 -7.10 -15.59 -7.61
CA ILE A 221 -8.07 -16.32 -8.43
C ILE A 221 -7.73 -16.03 -9.90
N PRO A 222 -7.35 -17.05 -10.71
CA PRO A 222 -7.15 -16.85 -12.14
C PRO A 222 -8.48 -16.53 -12.83
N VAL A 223 -8.48 -15.52 -13.68
CA VAL A 223 -9.63 -15.05 -14.47
C VAL A 223 -9.25 -14.96 -15.94
#